data_5fbda40db6e306ca71b7d49c7b05b585
#
_entry.id   5fbda40db6e306ca71b7d49c7b05b585
#
_cell.length_a   1.000
_cell.length_b   1.000
_cell.length_c   1.000
_cell.angle_alpha   90.00
_cell.angle_beta   90.00
_cell.angle_gamma   90.00
#
_symmetry.space_group_name_H-M   'P 1'
#
loop_
_entity.id
_entity.type
_entity.pdbx_description
1 polymer ?
#
loop_
_entity_poly.entity_id
_entity_poly.type
_entity_poly.pdbx_seq_one_letter_code
_entity_poly.pdbx_strand_id
1 'polypeptide(L)'
;LNTMGGIWGSEFMPVIQPGDILLLEDSLLSIAHIERSFNHLKLCGVFEKVGAIILGKHELFDDKGTGRTPLDVLQEVLGEQTLPILYGFDSCHTHPMLVTPLGVEACIDFKQETIHLMSPWTQEVSAGQV
;
A
#
# COMPACT_ATOMS: atom_id res chain seq x y z
N LEU A 1 0.22 7.65 0.03
CA LEU A 1 -1.08 7.73 0.71
C LEU A 1 -1.62 9.16 0.68
N ASN A 2 -0.90 10.11 1.25
CA ASN A 2 -1.32 11.52 1.32
C ASN A 2 -1.51 12.16 -0.08
N THR A 3 -0.56 11.96 -1.00
CA THR A 3 -0.63 12.48 -2.37
C THR A 3 -1.88 12.01 -3.11
N MET A 4 -2.29 10.77 -2.91
CA MET A 4 -3.49 10.20 -3.52
C MET A 4 -4.78 10.61 -2.80
N GLY A 5 -4.67 11.16 -1.59
CA GLY A 5 -5.82 11.49 -0.75
C GLY A 5 -6.85 12.43 -1.41
N GLY A 6 -6.38 13.30 -2.30
CA GLY A 6 -7.25 14.26 -3.00
C GLY A 6 -8.09 13.67 -4.14
N ILE A 7 -7.81 12.46 -4.58
CA ILE A 7 -8.55 11.84 -5.70
C ILE A 7 -9.46 10.69 -5.27
N TRP A 8 -9.28 10.15 -4.06
CA TRP A 8 -10.16 9.10 -3.54
C TRP A 8 -11.61 9.60 -3.43
N GLY A 9 -12.55 8.84 -3.99
CA GLY A 9 -13.96 9.21 -4.03
C GLY A 9 -14.35 10.16 -5.16
N SER A 10 -13.42 10.56 -6.02
CA SER A 10 -13.70 11.36 -7.23
C SER A 10 -13.73 10.48 -8.48
N GLU A 11 -14.08 11.07 -9.62
CA GLU A 11 -14.00 10.42 -10.94
C GLU A 11 -12.57 10.04 -11.36
N PHE A 12 -11.56 10.62 -10.71
CA PHE A 12 -10.15 10.34 -10.95
C PHE A 12 -9.60 9.22 -10.05
N MET A 13 -10.43 8.67 -9.19
CA MET A 13 -10.05 7.53 -8.33
C MET A 13 -9.63 6.35 -9.21
N PRO A 14 -8.49 5.69 -8.92
CA PRO A 14 -8.10 4.48 -9.61
C PRO A 14 -9.20 3.41 -9.56
N VAL A 15 -9.40 2.74 -10.68
CA VAL A 15 -10.31 1.58 -10.73
C VAL A 15 -9.67 0.44 -9.97
N ILE A 16 -10.24 0.08 -8.83
CA ILE A 16 -9.80 -1.05 -8.02
C ILE A 16 -10.65 -2.26 -8.36
N GLN A 17 -9.99 -3.34 -8.80
CA GLN A 17 -10.63 -4.60 -9.13
C GLN A 17 -10.69 -5.52 -7.90
N PRO A 18 -11.68 -6.43 -7.84
CA PRO A 18 -11.71 -7.46 -6.81
C PRO A 18 -10.42 -8.30 -6.84
N GLY A 19 -9.76 -8.38 -5.69
CA GLY A 19 -8.53 -9.15 -5.53
C GLY A 19 -7.23 -8.37 -5.77
N ASP A 20 -7.29 -7.11 -6.15
CA ASP A 20 -6.09 -6.28 -6.28
C ASP A 20 -5.31 -6.22 -4.96
N ILE A 21 -3.99 -6.13 -5.08
CA ILE A 21 -3.08 -5.92 -3.94
C ILE A 21 -2.85 -4.41 -3.80
N LEU A 22 -3.21 -3.86 -2.64
CA LEU A 22 -3.07 -2.44 -2.36
C LEU A 22 -1.75 -2.14 -1.64
N LEU A 23 -0.84 -1.40 -2.27
CA LEU A 23 0.37 -0.89 -1.63
C LEU A 23 0.08 0.46 -0.97
N LEU A 24 0.25 0.52 0.35
CA LEU A 24 0.09 1.73 1.16
C LEU A 24 1.40 2.11 1.82
N GLU A 25 1.81 3.35 1.64
CA GLU A 25 2.99 3.91 2.28
C GLU A 25 2.89 5.45 2.30
N ASP A 26 3.56 6.07 3.25
CA ASP A 26 3.75 7.52 3.31
C ASP A 26 4.95 7.86 4.20
N SER A 27 5.32 9.13 4.22
CA SER A 27 6.40 9.65 5.06
C SER A 27 6.00 10.95 5.77
N LEU A 28 6.69 11.26 6.87
CA LEU A 28 6.54 12.53 7.60
C LEU A 28 5.12 12.81 8.13
N LEU A 29 4.29 11.77 8.28
CA LEU A 29 2.91 11.92 8.75
C LEU A 29 2.77 11.55 10.23
N SER A 30 1.89 12.28 10.91
CA SER A 30 1.45 11.90 12.25
C SER A 30 0.34 10.85 12.20
N ILE A 31 0.17 10.15 13.31
CA ILE A 31 -0.86 9.14 13.50
C ILE A 31 -2.26 9.63 13.10
N ALA A 32 -2.62 10.87 13.44
CA ALA A 32 -3.93 11.44 13.09
C ALA A 32 -4.13 11.59 11.57
N HIS A 33 -3.06 11.88 10.82
CA HIS A 33 -3.14 11.95 9.37
C HIS A 33 -3.31 10.55 8.75
N ILE A 34 -2.56 9.57 9.25
CA ILE A 34 -2.63 8.18 8.78
C ILE A 34 -4.02 7.59 9.07
N GLU A 35 -4.52 7.76 10.28
CA GLU A 35 -5.84 7.30 10.69
C GLU A 35 -6.95 7.90 9.80
N ARG A 36 -6.89 9.21 9.56
CA ARG A 36 -7.83 9.87 8.65
C ARG A 36 -7.74 9.32 7.22
N SER A 37 -6.53 9.09 6.72
CA SER A 37 -6.31 8.58 5.37
C SER A 37 -6.84 7.14 5.21
N PHE A 38 -6.60 6.27 6.19
CA PHE A 38 -7.15 4.91 6.15
C PHE A 38 -8.67 4.90 6.28
N ASN A 39 -9.25 5.74 7.14
CA ASN A 39 -10.70 5.89 7.21
C ASN A 39 -11.29 6.42 5.90
N HIS A 40 -10.60 7.33 5.21
CA HIS A 40 -11.04 7.80 3.90
C HIS A 40 -11.06 6.66 2.86
N LEU A 41 -10.01 5.83 2.80
CA LEU A 41 -10.00 4.64 1.94
C LEU A 41 -11.16 3.69 2.26
N LYS A 42 -11.44 3.47 3.55
CA LYS A 42 -12.59 2.66 3.98
C LYS A 42 -13.91 3.24 3.49
N LEU A 43 -14.13 4.54 3.67
CA LEU A 43 -15.33 5.23 3.21
C LEU A 43 -15.50 5.18 1.69
N CYS A 44 -14.40 5.12 0.94
CA CYS A 44 -14.41 4.96 -0.52
C CYS A 44 -14.62 3.49 -0.96
N GLY A 45 -14.82 2.56 -0.05
CA GLY A 45 -15.06 1.14 -0.37
C GLY A 45 -13.82 0.43 -0.94
N VAL A 46 -12.62 0.89 -0.59
CA VAL A 46 -11.39 0.32 -1.13
C VAL A 46 -11.13 -1.06 -0.50
N PHE A 47 -11.27 -1.16 0.81
CA PHE A 47 -10.96 -2.37 1.55
C PHE A 47 -11.95 -3.53 1.29
N GLU A 48 -13.14 -3.24 0.79
CA GLU A 48 -14.11 -4.26 0.37
C GLU A 48 -13.76 -4.94 -0.96
N LYS A 49 -12.83 -4.34 -1.74
CA LYS A 49 -12.46 -4.83 -3.07
C LYS A 49 -11.11 -5.53 -3.09
N VAL A 50 -10.13 -4.98 -2.37
CA VAL A 50 -8.76 -5.51 -2.41
C VAL A 50 -8.67 -6.90 -1.79
N GLY A 51 -7.79 -7.73 -2.32
CA GLY A 51 -7.53 -9.08 -1.82
C GLY A 51 -6.45 -9.13 -0.73
N ALA A 52 -5.55 -8.15 -0.73
CA ALA A 52 -4.48 -8.02 0.28
C ALA A 52 -3.97 -6.58 0.35
N ILE A 53 -3.26 -6.27 1.45
CA ILE A 53 -2.58 -5.00 1.64
C ILE A 53 -1.08 -5.25 1.83
N ILE A 54 -0.26 -4.49 1.13
CA ILE A 54 1.16 -4.32 1.43
C ILE A 54 1.28 -2.98 2.14
N LEU A 55 1.65 -3.01 3.42
CA LEU A 55 1.89 -1.81 4.21
C LEU A 55 3.39 -1.58 4.32
N GLY A 56 3.89 -0.54 3.67
CA GLY A 56 5.28 -0.15 3.72
C GLY A 56 5.70 0.43 5.06
N LYS A 57 6.98 0.69 5.18
CA LYS A 57 7.53 1.42 6.32
C LYS A 57 7.20 2.91 6.15
N HIS A 58 6.62 3.51 7.16
CA HIS A 58 6.28 4.93 7.17
C HIS A 58 7.46 5.73 7.74
N GLU A 59 8.28 6.29 6.86
CA GLU A 59 9.48 7.03 7.26
C GLU A 59 9.11 8.25 8.10
N LEU A 60 9.82 8.44 9.22
CA LEU A 60 9.60 9.53 10.16
C LEU A 60 8.14 9.67 10.62
N PHE A 61 7.47 8.52 10.81
CA PHE A 61 6.14 8.48 11.39
C PHE A 61 6.15 9.00 12.83
N ASP A 62 5.20 9.88 13.15
CA ASP A 62 5.05 10.49 14.48
C ASP A 62 3.78 9.94 15.15
N ASP A 63 3.95 9.04 16.10
CA ASP A 63 2.85 8.44 16.85
C ASP A 63 2.22 9.38 17.90
N LYS A 64 2.75 10.59 18.07
CA LYS A 64 2.31 11.59 19.07
C LYS A 64 2.29 11.04 20.49
N GLY A 65 3.18 10.09 20.80
CA GLY A 65 3.30 9.49 22.12
C GLY A 65 2.22 8.46 22.45
N THR A 66 1.49 7.98 21.45
CA THR A 66 0.43 6.96 21.64
C THR A 66 0.99 5.53 21.72
N GLY A 67 2.20 5.29 21.24
CA GLY A 67 2.81 3.97 21.10
C GLY A 67 2.23 3.13 19.98
N ARG A 68 1.29 3.66 19.19
CA ARG A 68 0.62 2.94 18.08
C ARG A 68 1.46 3.04 16.82
N THR A 69 1.54 1.94 16.09
CA THR A 69 2.17 1.86 14.78
C THR A 69 1.15 2.12 13.64
N PRO A 70 1.60 2.38 12.40
CA PRO A 70 0.70 2.42 11.24
C PRO A 70 -0.10 1.13 11.05
N LEU A 71 0.47 -0.03 11.42
CA LEU A 71 -0.23 -1.31 11.37
C LEU A 71 -1.39 -1.37 12.38
N ASP A 72 -1.14 -0.92 13.62
CA ASP A 72 -2.20 -0.89 14.64
C ASP A 72 -3.37 -0.02 14.18
N VAL A 73 -3.07 1.16 13.63
CA VAL A 73 -4.10 2.07 13.09
C VAL A 73 -4.87 1.44 11.92
N LEU A 74 -4.16 0.76 11.00
CA LEU A 74 -4.83 0.07 9.89
C LEU A 74 -5.77 -1.02 10.38
N GLN A 75 -5.32 -1.84 11.34
CA GLN A 75 -6.13 -2.92 11.92
C GLN A 75 -7.37 -2.37 12.65
N GLU A 76 -7.22 -1.28 13.40
CA GLU A 76 -8.35 -0.60 14.05
C GLU A 76 -9.36 -0.07 13.02
N VAL A 77 -8.89 0.52 11.93
CA VAL A 77 -9.77 1.01 10.86
C VAL A 77 -10.47 -0.14 10.15
N LEU A 78 -9.79 -1.25 9.87
CA LEU A 78 -10.40 -2.43 9.27
C LEU A 78 -11.47 -3.03 10.20
N GLY A 79 -11.23 -3.04 11.51
CA GLY A 79 -12.14 -3.62 12.50
C GLY A 79 -12.25 -5.14 12.36
N GLU A 80 -13.45 -5.65 12.13
CA GLU A 80 -13.71 -7.10 11.97
C GLU A 80 -13.34 -7.63 10.56
N GLN A 81 -13.00 -6.74 9.63
CA GLN A 81 -12.65 -7.15 8.27
C GLN A 81 -11.27 -7.83 8.27
N THR A 82 -11.22 -9.08 7.83
CA THR A 82 -9.98 -9.86 7.73
C THR A 82 -9.38 -9.73 6.34
N LEU A 83 -8.43 -8.82 6.18
CA LEU A 83 -7.60 -8.72 4.98
C LEU A 83 -6.18 -9.20 5.31
N PRO A 84 -5.56 -10.03 4.46
CA PRO A 84 -4.15 -10.34 4.61
C PRO A 84 -3.30 -9.07 4.47
N ILE A 85 -2.38 -8.83 5.43
CA ILE A 85 -1.50 -7.67 5.44
C ILE A 85 -0.05 -8.15 5.48
N LEU A 86 0.74 -7.73 4.51
CA LEU A 86 2.20 -7.83 4.55
C LEU A 86 2.73 -6.48 5.03
N TYR A 87 3.40 -6.47 6.19
CA TYR A 87 3.86 -5.24 6.83
C TYR A 87 5.38 -5.08 6.77
N GLY A 88 5.83 -3.84 6.72
CA GLY A 88 7.24 -3.49 6.75
C GLY A 88 7.96 -3.63 5.40
N PHE A 89 7.22 -3.61 4.31
CA PHE A 89 7.78 -3.72 2.97
C PHE A 89 8.75 -2.57 2.66
N ASP A 90 9.92 -2.94 2.15
CA ASP A 90 11.00 -2.01 1.83
C ASP A 90 10.78 -1.33 0.47
N SER A 91 10.04 -0.24 0.48
CA SER A 91 9.76 0.56 -0.71
C SER A 91 9.59 2.03 -0.35
N CYS A 92 9.59 2.89 -1.37
CA CYS A 92 9.26 4.31 -1.30
C CYS A 92 10.30 5.16 -0.53
N HIS A 93 10.06 5.51 0.75
CA HIS A 93 10.88 6.52 1.46
C HIS A 93 11.94 5.94 2.41
N THR A 94 11.93 4.64 2.66
CA THR A 94 12.88 4.00 3.58
C THR A 94 14.00 3.25 2.86
N HIS A 95 15.15 3.06 3.52
CA HIS A 95 16.21 2.20 3.02
C HIS A 95 16.24 0.85 3.75
N PRO A 96 16.52 -0.26 3.03
CA PRO A 96 16.72 -0.37 1.57
C PRO A 96 15.45 -0.01 0.81
N MET A 97 15.59 0.48 -0.44
CA MET A 97 14.46 0.89 -1.26
C MET A 97 14.38 0.00 -2.50
N LEU A 98 13.32 -0.79 -2.57
CA LEU A 98 13.05 -1.67 -3.72
C LEU A 98 12.27 -0.91 -4.79
N VAL A 99 12.65 -1.11 -6.05
CA VAL A 99 11.82 -0.69 -7.18
C VAL A 99 10.61 -1.60 -7.24
N THR A 100 9.44 -1.02 -7.07
CA THR A 100 8.18 -1.77 -7.01
C THR A 100 7.33 -1.44 -8.23
N PRO A 101 7.15 -2.38 -9.18
CA PRO A 101 6.28 -2.15 -10.31
C PRO A 101 4.80 -2.14 -9.87
N LEU A 102 4.04 -1.18 -10.39
CA LEU A 102 2.60 -1.08 -10.15
C LEU A 102 1.83 -1.52 -11.38
N GLY A 103 0.61 -2.04 -11.20
CA GLY A 103 -0.24 -2.49 -12.30
C GLY A 103 0.22 -3.80 -12.94
N VAL A 104 1.05 -4.58 -12.28
CA VAL A 104 1.50 -5.90 -12.71
C VAL A 104 0.84 -6.99 -11.86
N GLU A 105 0.68 -8.18 -12.44
CA GLU A 105 0.18 -9.33 -11.71
C GLU A 105 1.24 -9.82 -10.72
N ALA A 106 0.84 -9.98 -9.45
CA ALA A 106 1.72 -10.42 -8.38
C ALA A 106 1.02 -11.43 -7.46
N CYS A 107 1.81 -12.29 -6.83
CA CYS A 107 1.35 -13.24 -5.81
C CYS A 107 2.11 -13.02 -4.52
N ILE A 108 1.41 -12.93 -3.39
CA ILE A 108 2.01 -12.90 -2.06
C ILE A 108 1.88 -14.27 -1.42
N ASP A 109 3.02 -14.88 -1.08
CA ASP A 109 3.05 -16.08 -0.24
C ASP A 109 3.33 -15.68 1.21
N PHE A 110 2.28 -15.64 2.02
CA PHE A 110 2.39 -15.28 3.44
C PHE A 110 3.10 -16.32 4.31
N LYS A 111 3.27 -17.57 3.83
CA LYS A 111 4.01 -18.60 4.57
C LYS A 111 5.52 -18.46 4.36
N GLN A 112 5.91 -18.11 3.14
CA GLN A 112 7.31 -17.91 2.76
C GLN A 112 7.73 -16.44 2.86
N GLU A 113 6.79 -15.53 3.14
CA GLU A 113 7.01 -14.07 3.21
C GLU A 113 7.66 -13.53 1.94
N THR A 114 7.16 -14.00 0.78
CA THR A 114 7.68 -13.62 -0.54
C THR A 114 6.62 -13.00 -1.42
N ILE A 115 7.06 -12.10 -2.31
CA ILE A 115 6.24 -11.52 -3.38
C ILE A 115 6.84 -11.98 -4.70
N HIS A 116 6.02 -12.58 -5.55
CA HIS A 116 6.39 -13.03 -6.89
C HIS A 116 5.66 -12.20 -7.93
N LEU A 117 6.40 -11.63 -8.88
CA LEU A 117 5.82 -11.03 -10.08
C LEU A 117 5.53 -12.14 -11.08
N MET A 118 4.30 -12.21 -11.57
CA MET A 118 3.83 -13.33 -12.41
C MET A 118 4.20 -13.16 -13.89
N SER A 119 4.60 -11.97 -14.31
CA SER A 119 5.03 -11.67 -15.66
C SER A 119 6.23 -10.70 -15.67
N PRO A 120 7.05 -10.70 -16.75
CA PRO A 120 8.09 -9.68 -16.91
C PRO A 120 7.46 -8.28 -16.92
N TRP A 121 8.00 -7.40 -16.09
CA TRP A 121 7.58 -6.00 -15.98
C TRP A 121 8.53 -5.02 -16.70
N THR A 122 9.60 -5.55 -17.30
CA THR A 122 10.55 -4.82 -18.13
C THR A 122 10.63 -5.45 -19.51
N GLN A 123 10.93 -4.63 -20.52
CA GLN A 123 11.21 -5.10 -21.88
C GLN A 123 12.68 -4.85 -22.21
N GLU A 124 13.32 -5.79 -22.90
CA GLU A 124 14.62 -5.55 -23.49
C GLU A 124 14.47 -4.52 -24.63
N VAL A 125 15.23 -3.42 -24.55
CA VAL A 125 15.34 -2.48 -25.66
C VAL A 125 16.37 -3.04 -26.62
N SER A 126 15.96 -3.45 -27.82
CA SER A 126 16.89 -3.86 -28.88
C SER A 126 17.79 -2.68 -29.25
N ALA A 127 19.11 -2.94 -29.31
CA ALA A 127 20.10 -1.95 -29.71
C ALA A 127 19.76 -1.42 -31.11
N GLY A 128 19.16 -0.23 -31.19
CA GLY A 128 18.69 0.39 -32.44
C GLY A 128 17.48 1.31 -32.26
N GLN A 129 16.93 1.42 -31.08
CA GLN A 129 15.78 2.29 -30.74
C GLN A 129 16.13 3.45 -29.79
N VAL A 130 17.41 3.80 -29.67
CA VAL A 130 17.89 4.98 -28.92
C VAL A 130 18.33 6.06 -29.91
#